data_5ecd2ae123831e310fd31f2d8e1194f3
#
_entry.id   5ecd2ae123831e310fd31f2d8e1194f3
#
_cell.length_a   1.000
_cell.length_b   1.000
_cell.length_c   1.000
_cell.angle_alpha   90.00
_cell.angle_beta   90.00
_cell.angle_gamma   90.00
#
_symmetry.space_group_name_H-M   'P 1'
#
loop_
_entity.id
_entity.type
_entity.pdbx_description
1 polymer ?
#
loop_
_entity_poly.entity_id
_entity_poly.type
_entity_poly.pdbx_seq_one_letter_code
_entity_poly.pdbx_strand_id
1 'polypeptide(L)'
;MDSISCDIVLLPEPKLATEAIAVSQRLSAQFDTLYTLTDGFCFPHMSLYMTQLRSEDIEKAKTLLAAIAKQRSALDLQSMRYYQSHGYIDAEYERPVALADLQMAVVNAINPIRDDLRESDKVRMLTETGKVRENIEKYGYRGVGELFRPHVSFTRFADEAAIDLAGVTLPQPESFAGQFTRLGLFEMGENGECLRKIAAFELERIT
;
A
#
# COMPACT_ATOMS: atom_id res chain seq x y z
N MET A 1 3.38 18.06 -19.12
CA MET A 1 3.79 18.11 -17.71
C MET A 1 3.92 16.66 -17.24
N ASP A 2 5.00 16.33 -16.55
CA ASP A 2 5.25 14.95 -16.17
C ASP A 2 4.37 14.58 -14.97
N SER A 3 3.64 13.50 -15.12
CA SER A 3 2.78 12.92 -14.09
C SER A 3 3.46 11.68 -13.48
N ILE A 4 3.36 11.51 -12.18
CA ILE A 4 4.03 10.46 -11.42
C ILE A 4 2.98 9.57 -10.77
N SER A 5 3.07 8.25 -11.00
CA SER A 5 2.30 7.28 -10.23
C SER A 5 2.79 7.26 -8.79
N CYS A 6 1.91 7.56 -7.86
CA CYS A 6 2.23 7.66 -6.43
C CYS A 6 1.40 6.68 -5.61
N ASP A 7 2.02 6.17 -4.56
CA ASP A 7 1.33 5.49 -3.47
C ASP A 7 1.53 6.25 -2.16
N ILE A 8 0.44 6.54 -1.48
CA ILE A 8 0.43 7.06 -0.12
C ILE A 8 0.20 5.87 0.80
N VAL A 9 1.16 5.64 1.70
CA VAL A 9 1.28 4.38 2.43
C VAL A 9 1.47 4.57 3.92
N LEU A 10 1.13 3.54 4.68
CA LEU A 10 1.65 3.34 6.02
C LEU A 10 2.90 2.47 5.97
N LEU A 11 3.94 2.90 6.68
CA LEU A 11 5.18 2.14 6.82
C LEU A 11 5.19 1.44 8.19
N PRO A 12 5.50 0.14 8.19
CA PRO A 12 5.63 -0.62 9.43
C PRO A 12 6.89 -0.19 10.20
N GLU A 13 6.92 -0.50 11.48
CA GLU A 13 8.12 -0.41 12.31
C GLU A 13 9.27 -1.29 11.76
N PRO A 14 10.54 -1.02 12.12
CA PRO A 14 11.69 -1.71 11.53
C PRO A 14 11.65 -3.23 11.70
N LYS A 15 11.19 -3.74 12.84
CA LYS A 15 11.08 -5.18 13.09
C LYS A 15 10.15 -5.85 12.08
N LEU A 16 8.93 -5.32 11.94
CA LEU A 16 7.93 -5.84 11.02
C LEU A 16 8.38 -5.70 9.55
N ALA A 17 9.05 -4.60 9.21
CA ALA A 17 9.64 -4.42 7.88
C ALA A 17 10.68 -5.50 7.56
N THR A 18 11.57 -5.81 8.51
CA THR A 18 12.60 -6.85 8.36
C THR A 18 11.98 -8.24 8.16
N GLU A 19 10.94 -8.56 8.90
CA GLU A 19 10.21 -9.83 8.75
C GLU A 19 9.53 -9.94 7.38
N ALA A 20 8.89 -8.88 6.91
CA ALA A 20 8.26 -8.84 5.59
C ALA A 20 9.30 -9.01 4.46
N ILE A 21 10.45 -8.35 4.56
CA ILE A 21 11.58 -8.49 3.62
C ILE A 21 12.08 -9.95 3.61
N ALA A 22 12.25 -10.56 4.77
CA ALA A 22 12.73 -11.94 4.86
C ALA A 22 11.76 -12.94 4.21
N VAL A 23 10.46 -12.73 4.34
CA VAL A 23 9.44 -13.55 3.64
C VAL A 23 9.52 -13.31 2.14
N SER A 24 9.56 -12.07 1.68
CA SER A 24 9.67 -11.73 0.27
C SER A 24 10.89 -12.38 -0.38
N GLN A 25 12.07 -12.27 0.25
CA GLN A 25 13.31 -12.87 -0.24
C GLN A 25 13.23 -14.39 -0.31
N ARG A 26 12.59 -15.03 0.68
CA ARG A 26 12.39 -16.49 0.69
C ARG A 26 11.48 -16.95 -0.44
N LEU A 27 10.43 -16.21 -0.73
CA LEU A 27 9.52 -16.49 -1.84
C LEU A 27 10.23 -16.29 -3.19
N SER A 28 10.96 -15.19 -3.36
CA SER A 28 11.69 -14.90 -4.59
C SER A 28 12.86 -15.87 -4.86
N ALA A 29 13.37 -16.52 -3.81
CA ALA A 29 14.38 -17.57 -3.96
C ALA A 29 13.81 -18.92 -4.48
N GLN A 30 12.49 -19.10 -4.40
CA GLN A 30 11.82 -20.36 -4.75
C GLN A 30 10.89 -20.25 -5.96
N PHE A 31 10.41 -19.05 -6.24
CA PHE A 31 9.42 -18.78 -7.30
C PHE A 31 9.88 -17.63 -8.19
N ASP A 32 9.38 -17.62 -9.41
CA ASP A 32 9.54 -16.47 -10.31
C ASP A 32 8.62 -15.33 -9.84
N THR A 33 9.23 -14.20 -9.47
CA THR A 33 8.54 -13.05 -8.86
C THR A 33 8.88 -11.76 -9.59
N LEU A 34 7.91 -10.85 -9.67
CA LEU A 34 8.05 -9.57 -10.36
C LEU A 34 8.81 -8.52 -9.55
N TYR A 35 8.85 -8.66 -8.22
CA TYR A 35 9.66 -7.84 -7.33
C TYR A 35 10.00 -8.58 -6.03
N THR A 36 11.03 -8.10 -5.35
CA THR A 36 11.45 -8.55 -4.01
C THR A 36 11.57 -7.34 -3.10
N LEU A 37 10.99 -7.42 -1.90
CA LEU A 37 11.09 -6.35 -0.90
C LEU A 37 12.53 -6.20 -0.39
N THR A 38 12.97 -4.95 -0.20
CA THR A 38 14.24 -4.59 0.42
C THR A 38 14.08 -3.35 1.31
N ASP A 39 15.13 -2.95 2.01
CA ASP A 39 15.18 -1.72 2.81
C ASP A 39 15.50 -0.45 2.00
N GLY A 40 15.99 -0.61 0.77
CA GLY A 40 16.38 0.49 -0.11
C GLY A 40 15.52 0.65 -1.36
N PHE A 41 14.76 -0.40 -1.71
CA PHE A 41 13.95 -0.46 -2.93
C PHE A 41 12.82 -1.47 -2.74
N CYS A 42 11.64 -1.22 -3.30
CA CYS A 42 10.45 -2.04 -3.03
C CYS A 42 10.17 -2.19 -1.52
N PHE A 43 9.86 -1.08 -0.87
CA PHE A 43 9.68 -1.02 0.57
C PHE A 43 8.43 -1.78 1.05
N PRO A 44 8.49 -2.50 2.19
CA PRO A 44 7.30 -3.01 2.86
C PRO A 44 6.35 -1.87 3.24
N HIS A 45 5.09 -1.98 2.86
CA HIS A 45 4.12 -0.91 3.06
C HIS A 45 2.68 -1.44 3.06
N MET A 46 1.77 -0.64 3.57
CA MET A 46 0.32 -0.79 3.42
C MET A 46 -0.21 0.41 2.63
N SER A 47 -0.70 0.17 1.43
CA SER A 47 -1.27 1.23 0.59
C SER A 47 -2.54 1.80 1.20
N LEU A 48 -2.59 3.11 1.36
CA LEU A 48 -3.81 3.85 1.73
C LEU A 48 -4.50 4.45 0.51
N TYR A 49 -3.71 4.99 -0.43
CA TYR A 49 -4.26 5.65 -1.62
C TYR A 49 -3.25 5.68 -2.76
N MET A 50 -3.55 4.97 -3.83
CA MET A 50 -2.77 5.00 -5.06
C MET A 50 -3.36 6.02 -6.02
N THR A 51 -2.53 6.91 -6.57
CA THR A 51 -2.97 8.03 -7.40
C THR A 51 -1.92 8.48 -8.40
N GLN A 52 -2.32 9.39 -9.30
CA GLN A 52 -1.43 10.07 -10.23
C GLN A 52 -1.30 11.53 -9.78
N LEU A 53 -0.08 12.04 -9.62
CA LEU A 53 0.19 13.42 -9.26
C LEU A 53 1.09 14.09 -10.29
N ARG A 54 0.85 15.37 -10.59
CA ARG A 54 1.81 16.16 -11.37
C ARG A 54 3.05 16.43 -10.53
N SER A 55 4.19 16.50 -11.19
CA SER A 55 5.46 16.81 -10.51
C SER A 55 5.39 18.12 -9.72
N GLU A 56 4.66 19.12 -10.21
CA GLU A 56 4.46 20.42 -9.55
C GLU A 56 3.60 20.34 -8.28
N ASP A 57 2.72 19.33 -8.14
CA ASP A 57 1.84 19.14 -6.98
C ASP A 57 2.49 18.30 -5.86
N ILE A 58 3.67 17.74 -6.07
CA ILE A 58 4.36 16.88 -5.09
C ILE A 58 4.64 17.63 -3.77
N GLU A 59 5.12 18.88 -3.82
CA GLU A 59 5.37 19.67 -2.60
C GLU A 59 4.08 19.98 -1.84
N LYS A 60 2.99 20.21 -2.55
CA LYS A 60 1.66 20.38 -1.94
C LYS A 60 1.18 19.08 -1.28
N ALA A 61 1.35 17.94 -1.96
CA ALA A 61 1.03 16.63 -1.38
C ALA A 61 1.83 16.37 -0.10
N LYS A 62 3.14 16.65 -0.08
CA LYS A 62 3.99 16.53 1.11
C LYS A 62 3.46 17.39 2.27
N THR A 63 3.09 18.63 2.00
CA THR A 63 2.54 19.55 3.03
C THR A 63 1.23 19.00 3.64
N LEU A 64 0.32 18.50 2.79
CA LEU A 64 -0.95 17.92 3.23
C LEU A 64 -0.73 16.66 4.07
N LEU A 65 0.16 15.77 3.63
CA LEU A 65 0.46 14.52 4.35
C LEU A 65 1.17 14.78 5.70
N ALA A 66 2.08 15.77 5.75
CA ALA A 66 2.71 16.18 6.99
C ALA A 66 1.69 16.72 8.01
N ALA A 67 0.69 17.48 7.55
CA ALA A 67 -0.38 17.98 8.41
C ALA A 67 -1.27 16.85 8.96
N ILE A 68 -1.58 15.83 8.11
CA ILE A 68 -2.32 14.64 8.56
C ILE A 68 -1.51 13.86 9.58
N ALA A 69 -0.22 13.60 9.32
CA ALA A 69 0.63 12.82 10.22
C ALA A 69 0.73 13.42 11.64
N LYS A 70 0.80 14.73 11.75
CA LYS A 70 0.81 15.46 13.03
C LYS A 70 -0.48 15.32 13.86
N GLN A 71 -1.56 14.85 13.27
CA GLN A 71 -2.87 14.73 13.91
C GLN A 71 -3.29 13.26 14.11
N ARG A 72 -2.40 12.33 13.83
CA ARG A 72 -2.69 10.89 13.87
C ARG A 72 -1.61 10.15 14.64
N SER A 73 -2.06 9.22 15.47
CA SER A 73 -1.16 8.35 16.22
C SER A 73 -0.73 7.15 15.40
N ALA A 74 0.42 6.58 15.74
CA ALA A 74 0.83 5.27 15.27
C ALA A 74 -0.28 4.22 15.52
N LEU A 75 -0.38 3.24 14.64
CA LEU A 75 -1.43 2.21 14.70
C LEU A 75 -0.83 0.86 15.03
N ASP A 76 -1.32 0.21 16.09
CA ASP A 76 -1.10 -1.21 16.34
C ASP A 76 -2.14 -2.01 15.57
N LEU A 77 -1.69 -2.83 14.61
CA LEU A 77 -2.57 -3.60 13.73
C LEU A 77 -2.31 -5.09 13.86
N GLN A 78 -3.40 -5.86 13.86
CA GLN A 78 -3.36 -7.31 13.89
C GLN A 78 -3.41 -7.86 12.46
N SER A 79 -2.46 -8.72 12.13
CA SER A 79 -2.51 -9.51 10.90
C SER A 79 -3.36 -10.75 11.13
N MET A 80 -4.27 -11.02 10.20
CA MET A 80 -5.31 -12.06 10.38
C MET A 80 -4.99 -13.34 9.61
N ARG A 81 -4.47 -13.20 8.40
CA ARG A 81 -4.25 -14.33 7.48
C ARG A 81 -3.36 -13.94 6.31
N TYR A 82 -2.86 -14.95 5.61
CA TYR A 82 -2.36 -14.76 4.25
C TYR A 82 -3.50 -14.78 3.24
N TYR A 83 -3.34 -13.99 2.19
CA TYR A 83 -4.28 -13.91 1.10
C TYR A 83 -3.54 -13.88 -0.24
N GLN A 84 -3.98 -14.71 -1.17
CA GLN A 84 -3.45 -14.74 -2.53
C GLN A 84 -4.50 -14.24 -3.51
N SER A 85 -4.13 -13.32 -4.40
CA SER A 85 -5.01 -12.81 -5.45
C SER A 85 -4.19 -12.16 -6.57
N HIS A 86 -4.49 -12.46 -7.81
CA HIS A 86 -3.84 -11.88 -8.99
C HIS A 86 -2.30 -11.94 -8.94
N GLY A 87 -1.76 -13.06 -8.50
CA GLY A 87 -0.33 -13.27 -8.33
C GLY A 87 0.25 -12.70 -7.04
N TYR A 88 -0.45 -11.86 -6.30
CA TYR A 88 0.05 -11.33 -5.03
C TYR A 88 -0.10 -12.32 -3.89
N ILE A 89 0.81 -12.24 -2.93
CA ILE A 89 0.68 -12.82 -1.61
C ILE A 89 0.84 -11.73 -0.56
N ASP A 90 -0.19 -11.60 0.27
CA ASP A 90 -0.35 -10.51 1.22
C ASP A 90 -0.50 -11.06 2.66
N ALA A 91 0.02 -10.34 3.65
CA ALA A 91 -0.51 -10.38 5.01
C ALA A 91 -1.70 -9.41 5.07
N GLU A 92 -2.89 -9.90 5.37
CA GLU A 92 -4.12 -9.11 5.50
C GLU A 92 -4.35 -8.72 6.96
N TYR A 93 -4.70 -7.45 7.18
CA TYR A 93 -4.89 -6.86 8.50
C TYR A 93 -6.36 -6.56 8.78
N GLU A 94 -6.69 -6.49 10.07
CA GLU A 94 -7.95 -5.89 10.49
C GLU A 94 -8.05 -4.43 10.04
N ARG A 95 -9.29 -3.93 9.98
CA ARG A 95 -9.56 -2.54 9.60
C ARG A 95 -10.24 -1.81 10.75
N PRO A 96 -9.51 -1.40 11.79
CA PRO A 96 -10.08 -0.61 12.87
C PRO A 96 -10.52 0.77 12.36
N VAL A 97 -11.42 1.42 13.09
CA VAL A 97 -11.97 2.75 12.73
C VAL A 97 -10.86 3.77 12.50
N ALA A 98 -9.84 3.77 13.36
CA ALA A 98 -8.71 4.71 13.25
C ALA A 98 -7.96 4.58 11.90
N LEU A 99 -7.79 3.35 11.40
CA LEU A 99 -7.17 3.09 10.10
C LEU A 99 -8.08 3.52 8.95
N ALA A 100 -9.38 3.23 9.03
CA ALA A 100 -10.35 3.66 8.02
C ALA A 100 -10.44 5.19 7.96
N ASP A 101 -10.43 5.88 9.10
CA ASP A 101 -10.44 7.34 9.19
C ASP A 101 -9.15 7.96 8.65
N LEU A 102 -7.98 7.32 8.89
CA LEU A 102 -6.72 7.76 8.31
C LEU A 102 -6.74 7.64 6.79
N GLN A 103 -7.20 6.51 6.25
CA GLN A 103 -7.36 6.35 4.80
C GLN A 103 -8.22 7.46 4.22
N MET A 104 -9.40 7.71 4.78
CA MET A 104 -10.31 8.73 4.28
C MET A 104 -9.74 10.14 4.40
N ALA A 105 -8.99 10.44 5.45
CA ALA A 105 -8.29 11.72 5.59
C ALA A 105 -7.26 11.92 4.47
N VAL A 106 -6.47 10.89 4.14
CA VAL A 106 -5.52 10.89 3.04
C VAL A 106 -6.24 11.07 1.70
N VAL A 107 -7.26 10.28 1.42
CA VAL A 107 -8.03 10.36 0.17
C VAL A 107 -8.64 11.75 -0.01
N ASN A 108 -9.29 12.29 1.01
CA ASN A 108 -9.95 13.61 0.94
C ASN A 108 -8.96 14.76 0.74
N ALA A 109 -7.74 14.65 1.28
CA ALA A 109 -6.72 15.66 1.12
C ALA A 109 -6.03 15.63 -0.25
N ILE A 110 -5.76 14.42 -0.77
CA ILE A 110 -4.93 14.24 -1.97
C ILE A 110 -5.78 14.16 -3.26
N ASN A 111 -6.99 13.58 -3.22
CA ASN A 111 -7.83 13.46 -4.40
C ASN A 111 -8.11 14.80 -5.13
N PRO A 112 -8.28 15.96 -4.46
CA PRO A 112 -8.47 17.25 -5.14
C PRO A 112 -7.28 17.75 -5.97
N ILE A 113 -6.08 17.20 -5.73
CA ILE A 113 -4.86 17.51 -6.48
C ILE A 113 -4.41 16.35 -7.38
N ARG A 114 -5.22 15.32 -7.50
CA ARG A 114 -5.00 14.23 -8.45
C ARG A 114 -5.03 14.74 -9.87
N ASP A 115 -4.09 14.28 -10.69
CA ASP A 115 -4.03 14.66 -12.11
C ASP A 115 -5.05 13.85 -12.93
N ASP A 116 -4.74 12.60 -13.22
CA ASP A 116 -5.57 11.72 -14.05
C ASP A 116 -5.74 10.34 -13.36
N LEU A 117 -6.35 9.41 -14.04
CA LEU A 117 -6.37 8.00 -13.65
C LEU A 117 -5.02 7.35 -14.01
N ARG A 118 -4.57 6.44 -13.16
CA ARG A 118 -3.49 5.53 -13.52
C ARG A 118 -3.92 4.63 -14.68
N GLU A 119 -2.99 4.17 -15.51
CA GLU A 119 -3.33 3.33 -16.66
C GLU A 119 -4.10 2.06 -16.26
N SER A 120 -3.71 1.42 -15.16
CA SER A 120 -4.43 0.26 -14.63
C SER A 120 -5.89 0.56 -14.24
N ASP A 121 -6.18 1.78 -13.77
CA ASP A 121 -7.54 2.17 -13.40
C ASP A 121 -8.35 2.61 -14.63
N LYS A 122 -7.72 3.18 -15.67
CA LYS A 122 -8.35 3.40 -16.98
C LYS A 122 -8.83 2.08 -17.59
N VAL A 123 -7.99 1.03 -17.54
CA VAL A 123 -8.37 -0.30 -18.02
C VAL A 123 -9.55 -0.87 -17.21
N ARG A 124 -9.50 -0.75 -15.87
CA ARG A 124 -10.59 -1.21 -15.00
C ARG A 124 -11.90 -0.47 -15.27
N MET A 125 -11.86 0.80 -15.62
CA MET A 125 -13.06 1.56 -15.97
C MET A 125 -13.84 0.96 -17.14
N LEU A 126 -13.23 0.14 -18.00
CA LEU A 126 -13.87 -0.51 -19.12
C LEU A 126 -14.69 -1.74 -18.72
N THR A 127 -14.33 -2.40 -17.62
CA THR A 127 -14.89 -3.70 -17.24
C THR A 127 -15.58 -3.70 -15.88
N GLU A 128 -15.17 -2.82 -14.96
CA GLU A 128 -15.70 -2.79 -13.59
C GLU A 128 -17.07 -2.10 -13.52
N THR A 129 -17.86 -2.53 -12.56
CA THR A 129 -19.22 -1.99 -12.31
C THR A 129 -19.43 -1.74 -10.81
N GLY A 130 -20.58 -1.17 -10.45
CA GLY A 130 -20.95 -0.94 -9.04
C GLY A 130 -19.93 -0.11 -8.28
N LYS A 131 -19.70 -0.45 -7.01
CA LYS A 131 -18.89 0.33 -6.08
C LYS A 131 -17.43 0.51 -6.51
N VAL A 132 -16.85 -0.50 -7.18
CA VAL A 132 -15.50 -0.41 -7.74
C VAL A 132 -15.42 0.72 -8.75
N ARG A 133 -16.34 0.73 -9.72
CA ARG A 133 -16.41 1.79 -10.74
C ARG A 133 -16.67 3.16 -10.14
N GLU A 134 -17.63 3.27 -9.22
CA GLU A 134 -17.93 4.53 -8.50
C GLU A 134 -16.70 5.10 -7.79
N ASN A 135 -15.91 4.24 -7.13
CA ASN A 135 -14.69 4.66 -6.45
C ASN A 135 -13.63 5.14 -7.46
N ILE A 136 -13.44 4.45 -8.58
CA ILE A 136 -12.49 4.87 -9.62
C ILE A 136 -12.92 6.22 -10.22
N GLU A 137 -14.18 6.39 -10.55
CA GLU A 137 -14.71 7.66 -11.07
C GLU A 137 -14.48 8.82 -10.09
N LYS A 138 -14.80 8.60 -8.82
CA LYS A 138 -14.75 9.63 -7.79
C LYS A 138 -13.32 9.90 -7.27
N TYR A 139 -12.56 8.86 -7.05
CA TYR A 139 -11.29 8.93 -6.33
C TYR A 139 -10.07 8.53 -7.19
N GLY A 140 -10.27 8.03 -8.41
CA GLY A 140 -9.18 7.49 -9.23
C GLY A 140 -8.59 6.18 -8.70
N TYR A 141 -9.21 5.56 -7.68
CA TYR A 141 -8.71 4.36 -7.02
C TYR A 141 -9.87 3.50 -6.49
N ARG A 142 -9.85 2.21 -6.78
CA ARG A 142 -10.92 1.28 -6.38
C ARG A 142 -11.00 1.03 -4.87
N GLY A 143 -9.84 1.00 -4.18
CA GLY A 143 -9.70 0.56 -2.80
C GLY A 143 -9.99 1.67 -1.78
N VAL A 144 -11.13 2.36 -1.88
CA VAL A 144 -11.51 3.46 -0.98
C VAL A 144 -12.74 3.08 -0.16
N GLY A 145 -12.74 3.46 1.11
CA GLY A 145 -13.86 3.28 2.03
C GLY A 145 -14.17 1.81 2.27
N GLU A 146 -15.37 1.36 1.93
CA GLU A 146 -15.81 -0.04 2.16
C GLU A 146 -14.95 -1.07 1.42
N LEU A 147 -14.36 -0.69 0.28
CA LEU A 147 -13.49 -1.56 -0.52
C LEU A 147 -12.02 -1.50 -0.09
N PHE A 148 -11.70 -0.74 0.94
CA PHE A 148 -10.36 -0.71 1.49
C PHE A 148 -10.04 -2.02 2.22
N ARG A 149 -9.08 -2.77 1.70
CA ARG A 149 -8.52 -3.99 2.29
C ARG A 149 -7.10 -3.70 2.77
N PRO A 150 -6.88 -3.54 4.08
CA PRO A 150 -5.55 -3.31 4.62
C PRO A 150 -4.67 -4.55 4.44
N HIS A 151 -3.51 -4.41 3.80
CA HIS A 151 -2.59 -5.51 3.58
C HIS A 151 -1.16 -5.02 3.34
N VAL A 152 -0.20 -5.90 3.61
CA VAL A 152 1.20 -5.76 3.20
C VAL A 152 1.50 -6.88 2.21
N SER A 153 1.84 -6.51 0.97
CA SER A 153 2.22 -7.48 -0.07
C SER A 153 3.69 -7.85 0.09
N PHE A 154 4.00 -9.14 0.05
CA PHE A 154 5.38 -9.63 0.10
C PHE A 154 6.02 -9.69 -1.28
N THR A 155 5.25 -10.10 -2.29
CA THR A 155 5.68 -10.14 -3.70
C THR A 155 4.47 -10.29 -4.62
N ARG A 156 4.72 -10.19 -5.92
CA ARG A 156 3.81 -10.66 -6.97
C ARG A 156 4.52 -11.75 -7.76
N PHE A 157 3.92 -12.93 -7.86
CA PHE A 157 4.39 -14.00 -8.72
C PHE A 157 4.17 -13.66 -10.19
N ALA A 158 5.08 -14.08 -11.06
CA ALA A 158 4.98 -13.87 -12.51
C ALA A 158 3.78 -14.60 -13.10
N ASP A 159 3.43 -15.78 -12.55
CA ASP A 159 2.16 -16.46 -12.83
C ASP A 159 1.06 -15.92 -11.89
N GLU A 160 -0.04 -15.44 -12.48
CA GLU A 160 -1.20 -14.93 -11.71
C GLU A 160 -2.04 -16.05 -11.07
N ALA A 161 -1.83 -17.29 -11.42
CA ALA A 161 -2.47 -18.43 -10.76
C ALA A 161 -2.04 -18.49 -9.28
N ALA A 162 -2.90 -19.09 -8.45
CA ALA A 162 -2.54 -19.33 -7.07
C ALA A 162 -1.34 -20.29 -6.99
N ILE A 163 -0.28 -19.87 -6.31
CA ILE A 163 0.93 -20.67 -6.10
C ILE A 163 0.71 -21.61 -4.92
N ASP A 164 1.06 -22.89 -5.09
CA ASP A 164 1.09 -23.83 -3.97
C ASP A 164 2.26 -23.51 -3.04
N LEU A 165 1.95 -22.99 -1.88
CA LEU A 165 2.91 -22.64 -0.84
C LEU A 165 3.19 -23.77 0.17
N ALA A 166 2.66 -24.99 -0.06
CA ALA A 166 2.80 -26.11 0.90
C ALA A 166 4.25 -26.48 1.22
N GLY A 167 5.17 -26.24 0.28
CA GLY A 167 6.61 -26.43 0.48
C GLY A 167 7.36 -25.24 1.09
N VAL A 168 6.69 -24.13 1.34
CA VAL A 168 7.31 -22.90 1.85
C VAL A 168 7.02 -22.75 3.33
N THR A 169 8.08 -22.66 4.14
CA THR A 169 7.93 -22.32 5.56
C THR A 169 7.68 -20.82 5.70
N LEU A 170 6.43 -20.43 5.84
CA LEU A 170 6.02 -19.08 6.20
C LEU A 170 5.83 -18.96 7.73
N PRO A 171 6.13 -17.79 8.33
CA PRO A 171 5.72 -17.49 9.70
C PRO A 171 4.20 -17.60 9.86
N GLN A 172 3.71 -17.71 11.09
CA GLN A 172 2.26 -17.58 11.31
C GLN A 172 1.83 -16.15 10.95
N PRO A 173 0.64 -15.95 10.34
CA PRO A 173 0.16 -14.61 9.95
C PRO A 173 0.22 -13.60 11.09
N GLU A 174 -0.11 -14.01 12.31
CA GLU A 174 -0.13 -13.20 13.52
C GLU A 174 1.25 -12.63 13.89
N SER A 175 2.35 -13.21 13.38
CA SER A 175 3.71 -12.66 13.57
C SER A 175 3.93 -11.33 12.86
N PHE A 176 3.06 -10.97 11.92
CA PHE A 176 3.04 -9.66 11.26
C PHE A 176 2.16 -8.63 11.98
N ALA A 177 1.63 -8.94 13.18
CA ALA A 177 1.05 -7.92 14.05
C ALA A 177 2.14 -6.95 14.52
N GLY A 178 1.85 -5.66 14.52
CA GLY A 178 2.83 -4.64 14.92
C GLY A 178 2.41 -3.22 14.60
N GLN A 179 3.34 -2.29 14.85
CA GLN A 179 3.08 -0.87 14.69
C GLN A 179 3.36 -0.37 13.27
N PHE A 180 2.46 0.48 12.81
CA PHE A 180 2.65 1.32 11.63
C PHE A 180 2.85 2.75 12.10
N THR A 181 4.06 3.26 11.93
CA THR A 181 4.54 4.47 12.63
C THR A 181 4.73 5.67 11.74
N ARG A 182 4.67 5.50 10.42
CA ARG A 182 4.94 6.59 9.47
C ARG A 182 3.95 6.60 8.31
N LEU A 183 3.57 7.79 7.89
CA LEU A 183 2.86 8.05 6.65
C LEU A 183 3.88 8.38 5.55
N GLY A 184 3.87 7.65 4.44
CA GLY A 184 4.81 7.80 3.34
C GLY A 184 4.16 8.25 2.04
N LEU A 185 4.92 8.96 1.21
CA LEU A 185 4.63 9.22 -0.20
C LEU A 185 5.74 8.60 -1.03
N PHE A 186 5.38 7.72 -1.94
CA PHE A 186 6.32 6.98 -2.78
C PHE A 186 5.95 7.10 -4.25
N GLU A 187 6.96 7.07 -5.11
CA GLU A 187 6.80 6.70 -6.51
C GLU A 187 6.52 5.20 -6.57
N MET A 188 5.49 4.85 -7.33
CA MET A 188 4.97 3.49 -7.42
C MET A 188 5.30 2.88 -8.77
N GLY A 189 5.70 1.61 -8.79
CA GLY A 189 5.90 0.82 -9.98
C GLY A 189 4.62 0.18 -10.52
N GLU A 190 4.77 -0.57 -11.60
CA GLU A 190 3.64 -1.17 -12.33
C GLU A 190 2.90 -2.24 -11.53
N ASN A 191 3.59 -2.90 -10.60
CA ASN A 191 3.01 -3.93 -9.73
C ASN A 191 2.53 -3.37 -8.38
N GLY A 192 2.48 -2.06 -8.20
CA GLY A 192 2.10 -1.44 -6.93
C GLY A 192 3.23 -1.40 -5.89
N GLU A 193 4.45 -1.79 -6.26
CA GLU A 193 5.62 -1.70 -5.41
C GLU A 193 6.06 -0.24 -5.20
N CYS A 194 6.50 0.09 -3.99
CA CYS A 194 7.07 1.40 -3.65
C CYS A 194 8.53 1.47 -4.09
N LEU A 195 8.81 2.12 -5.23
CA LEU A 195 10.14 2.16 -5.85
C LEU A 195 11.05 3.18 -5.18
N ARG A 196 10.61 4.41 -5.05
CA ARG A 196 11.40 5.53 -4.54
C ARG A 196 10.61 6.31 -3.51
N LYS A 197 11.20 6.47 -2.33
CA LYS A 197 10.65 7.31 -1.29
C LYS A 197 10.75 8.80 -1.68
N ILE A 198 9.61 9.47 -1.77
CA ILE A 198 9.53 10.92 -1.98
C ILE A 198 9.55 11.63 -0.62
N ALA A 199 8.74 11.16 0.33
CA ALA A 199 8.70 11.69 1.69
C ALA A 199 8.18 10.64 2.68
N ALA A 200 8.50 10.82 3.97
CA ALA A 200 7.87 10.08 5.06
C ALA A 200 7.75 10.98 6.29
N PHE A 201 6.66 10.83 7.04
CA PHE A 201 6.30 11.66 8.20
C PHE A 201 5.96 10.73 9.37
N GLU A 202 6.57 10.97 10.53
CA GLU A 202 6.25 10.23 11.75
C GLU A 202 4.82 10.53 12.18
N LEU A 203 4.08 9.48 12.54
CA LEU A 203 2.82 9.60 13.26
C LEU A 203 3.13 9.86 14.75
N GLU A 204 2.23 10.54 15.46
CA GLU A 204 2.42 10.75 16.89
C GLU A 204 2.49 9.41 17.64
N ARG A 205 3.39 9.29 18.61
CA ARG A 205 3.44 8.12 19.47
C ARG A 205 2.30 8.19 20.49
N ILE A 206 1.60 7.09 20.67
CA ILE A 206 0.68 6.94 21.79
C ILE A 206 1.58 6.87 23.05
N THR A 207 1.51 7.90 23.89
CA THR A 207 2.18 7.93 25.20
C THR A 207 1.35 7.17 26.23
#